data_68554f481bc2f357684b9da763f24b43
#
_entry.id   68554f481bc2f357684b9da763f24b43
#
_cell.length_a   1.000
_cell.length_b   1.000
_cell.length_c   1.000
_cell.angle_alpha   90.00
_cell.angle_beta   90.00
_cell.angle_gamma   90.00
#
_symmetry.space_group_name_H-M   'P 1'
#
loop_
_entity.id
_entity.type
_entity.pdbx_description
1 polymer ?
#
loop_
_entity_poly.entity_id
_entity_poly.type
_entity_poly.pdbx_seq_one_letter_code
_entity_poly.pdbx_strand_id
1 'polypeptide(L)'
;MIPIKEKNQFLQDYMPFCRVCGSNSLAQHCLIEKPVSRSGVFYFCSACEALSFHAAHDTHAYAEDYYGCGNSKVGGLANGIRCLSANWRADFVSKLVGKGQCLDIGCGDGEFLLAMRNRGWSVKGTELPGSAYERANKKLPGQIICTAQFESTAEPSSCKLITMWQVFEHLENPRQVLERCRNLLSAEGILAIGVPNPISWQALWGKRDWLHFDPPRHLHLENLQTLVREAEGLGFTCIAVRYPWVEFGPIGWLQTLMNKLGFSRDYFFEKMKDRWAQASILSQIVWTLLAFLLAFPAFFLAFLESLYKRSATYEVYFRRGLSKVE
;
A
#
# COMPACT_ATOMS: atom_id res chain seq x y z
N MET A 1 -30.33 14.30 3.69
CA MET A 1 -29.81 14.55 2.33
C MET A 1 -29.33 15.98 2.28
N ILE A 2 -28.03 16.24 2.25
CA ILE A 2 -27.48 17.60 2.12
C ILE A 2 -27.65 18.00 0.65
N PRO A 3 -28.19 19.21 0.37
CA PRO A 3 -28.42 19.66 -1.00
C PRO A 3 -27.12 19.72 -1.81
N ILE A 4 -27.20 19.35 -3.09
CA ILE A 4 -26.04 19.31 -4.02
C ILE A 4 -25.30 20.67 -4.09
N LYS A 5 -25.96 21.78 -3.81
CA LYS A 5 -25.35 23.13 -3.77
C LYS A 5 -24.37 23.32 -2.61
N GLU A 6 -24.61 22.74 -1.43
CA GLU A 6 -23.68 22.82 -0.29
C GLU A 6 -22.46 21.91 -0.48
N LYS A 7 -22.61 20.79 -1.21
CA LYS A 7 -21.47 19.93 -1.58
C LYS A 7 -20.43 20.62 -2.48
N ASN A 8 -20.88 21.49 -3.37
CA ASN A 8 -19.97 22.25 -4.23
C ASN A 8 -19.26 23.41 -3.53
N GLN A 9 -19.85 23.94 -2.47
CA GLN A 9 -19.27 25.08 -1.74
C GLN A 9 -18.10 24.66 -0.86
N PHE A 10 -18.18 23.47 -0.23
CA PHE A 10 -17.08 22.92 0.60
C PHE A 10 -15.82 22.58 -0.23
N LEU A 11 -15.99 22.18 -1.49
CA LEU A 11 -14.89 21.94 -2.41
C LEU A 11 -14.29 23.23 -3.02
N GLN A 12 -15.02 24.37 -2.94
CA GLN A 12 -14.56 25.64 -3.46
C GLN A 12 -13.67 26.44 -2.50
N ASP A 13 -13.79 26.20 -1.18
CA ASP A 13 -13.02 26.93 -0.17
C ASP A 13 -11.68 26.25 0.17
N TYR A 14 -11.47 24.99 -0.25
CA TYR A 14 -10.23 24.26 -0.04
C TYR A 14 -9.48 24.11 -1.36
N MET A 15 -8.39 24.85 -1.52
CA MET A 15 -7.47 24.63 -2.65
C MET A 15 -6.66 23.36 -2.41
N PRO A 16 -6.97 22.26 -3.11
CA PRO A 16 -6.21 21.03 -2.93
C PRO A 16 -4.76 21.23 -3.41
N PHE A 17 -3.83 20.61 -2.71
CA PHE A 17 -2.42 20.59 -3.09
C PHE A 17 -1.94 19.15 -3.28
N CYS A 18 -0.90 18.97 -4.08
CA CYS A 18 -0.28 17.65 -4.26
C CYS A 18 0.48 17.25 -2.99
N ARG A 19 0.11 16.12 -2.39
CA ARG A 19 0.76 15.60 -1.17
C ARG A 19 2.21 15.19 -1.40
N VAL A 20 2.60 14.94 -2.65
CA VAL A 20 3.94 14.50 -3.03
C VAL A 20 4.88 15.70 -3.24
N CYS A 21 4.51 16.65 -4.13
CA CYS A 21 5.39 17.76 -4.50
C CYS A 21 4.93 19.14 -4.02
N GLY A 22 3.78 19.24 -3.34
CA GLY A 22 3.23 20.50 -2.84
C GLY A 22 2.59 21.42 -3.90
N SER A 23 2.61 21.03 -5.18
CA SER A 23 2.07 21.85 -6.28
C SER A 23 0.55 21.97 -6.20
N ASN A 24 0.03 23.13 -6.60
CA ASN A 24 -1.41 23.37 -6.78
C ASN A 24 -1.89 23.06 -8.21
N SER A 25 -1.02 22.55 -9.09
CA SER A 25 -1.35 22.18 -10.47
C SER A 25 -2.08 20.84 -10.52
N LEU A 26 -3.30 20.81 -9.99
CA LEU A 26 -4.11 19.61 -9.84
C LEU A 26 -5.31 19.61 -10.78
N ALA A 27 -5.57 18.47 -11.42
CA ALA A 27 -6.80 18.21 -12.16
C ALA A 27 -7.57 17.07 -11.50
N GLN A 28 -8.91 17.20 -11.42
CA GLN A 28 -9.74 16.13 -10.90
C GLN A 28 -9.57 14.86 -11.75
N HIS A 29 -9.17 13.77 -11.11
CA HIS A 29 -8.96 12.48 -11.77
C HIS A 29 -10.12 11.52 -11.54
N CYS A 30 -10.52 11.32 -10.28
CA CYS A 30 -11.53 10.35 -9.91
C CYS A 30 -12.31 10.80 -8.68
N LEU A 31 -13.65 10.84 -8.78
CA LEU A 31 -14.56 11.09 -7.68
C LEU A 31 -15.08 9.76 -7.12
N ILE A 32 -14.91 9.56 -5.81
CA ILE A 32 -15.46 8.43 -5.06
C ILE A 32 -16.60 8.95 -4.19
N GLU A 33 -17.82 8.51 -4.48
CA GLU A 33 -19.03 9.00 -3.80
C GLU A 33 -19.58 8.04 -2.74
N LYS A 34 -19.31 6.75 -2.88
CA LYS A 34 -19.87 5.71 -1.99
C LYS A 34 -18.81 4.70 -1.57
N PRO A 35 -18.89 4.21 -0.34
CA PRO A 35 -19.75 4.71 0.75
C PRO A 35 -19.36 6.13 1.20
N VAL A 36 -20.27 6.87 1.83
CA VAL A 36 -20.03 8.27 2.24
C VAL A 36 -18.80 8.41 3.14
N SER A 37 -18.56 7.44 4.02
CA SER A 37 -17.36 7.38 4.88
C SER A 37 -16.02 7.26 4.10
N ARG A 38 -16.06 6.98 2.81
CA ARG A 38 -14.91 6.88 1.90
C ARG A 38 -15.00 7.87 0.75
N SER A 39 -15.88 8.88 0.85
CA SER A 39 -16.06 9.84 -0.24
C SER A 39 -14.94 10.85 -0.28
N GLY A 40 -14.56 11.24 -1.50
CA GLY A 40 -13.52 12.22 -1.75
C GLY A 40 -13.06 12.19 -3.20
N VAL A 41 -12.05 12.97 -3.51
CA VAL A 41 -11.53 13.14 -4.87
C VAL A 41 -10.05 12.78 -4.93
N PHE A 42 -9.69 11.95 -5.88
CA PHE A 42 -8.31 11.84 -6.32
C PHE A 42 -8.03 12.90 -7.39
N TYR A 43 -6.99 13.67 -7.18
CA TYR A 43 -6.50 14.67 -8.12
C TYR A 43 -5.20 14.19 -8.75
N PHE A 44 -5.07 14.39 -10.06
CA PHE A 44 -3.83 14.20 -10.79
C PHE A 44 -2.99 15.47 -10.74
N CYS A 45 -1.75 15.37 -10.35
CA CYS A 45 -0.80 16.47 -10.35
C CYS A 45 -0.03 16.51 -11.67
N SER A 46 -0.18 17.61 -12.44
CA SER A 46 0.56 17.76 -13.70
C SER A 46 2.05 18.07 -13.51
N ALA A 47 2.47 18.47 -12.30
CA ALA A 47 3.88 18.77 -12.01
C ALA A 47 4.70 17.51 -11.70
N CYS A 48 4.13 16.51 -10.97
CA CYS A 48 4.85 15.31 -10.59
C CYS A 48 4.21 14.00 -11.05
N GLU A 49 3.01 14.05 -11.64
CA GLU A 49 2.25 12.90 -12.14
C GLU A 49 1.73 11.93 -11.05
N ALA A 50 1.75 12.35 -9.79
CA ALA A 50 1.13 11.61 -8.71
C ALA A 50 -0.37 11.87 -8.63
N LEU A 51 -1.10 10.91 -8.01
CA LEU A 51 -2.47 11.10 -7.58
C LEU A 51 -2.47 11.47 -6.10
N SER A 52 -3.26 12.47 -5.71
CA SER A 52 -3.45 12.89 -4.32
C SER A 52 -4.92 12.81 -3.95
N PHE A 53 -5.22 12.17 -2.82
CA PHE A 53 -6.58 12.05 -2.30
C PHE A 53 -6.90 13.21 -1.35
N HIS A 54 -8.08 13.79 -1.52
CA HIS A 54 -8.67 14.77 -0.62
C HIS A 54 -10.07 14.32 -0.24
N ALA A 55 -10.28 14.10 1.06
CA ALA A 55 -11.57 13.65 1.59
C ALA A 55 -12.62 14.74 1.48
N ALA A 56 -13.88 14.36 1.23
CA ALA A 56 -15.01 15.29 1.22
C ALA A 56 -15.47 15.70 2.64
N HIS A 57 -15.09 14.93 3.65
CA HIS A 57 -15.43 15.15 5.06
C HIS A 57 -14.28 14.71 5.94
N ASP A 58 -14.24 15.18 7.19
CA ASP A 58 -13.29 14.69 8.19
C ASP A 58 -13.54 13.19 8.44
N THR A 59 -12.64 12.36 7.95
CA THR A 59 -12.79 10.91 8.00
C THR A 59 -11.68 10.33 8.85
N HIS A 60 -12.04 9.61 9.91
CA HIS A 60 -11.07 8.78 10.62
C HIS A 60 -10.65 7.60 9.73
N ALA A 61 -9.43 7.66 9.19
CA ALA A 61 -8.95 6.73 8.16
C ALA A 61 -8.76 5.29 8.66
N TYR A 62 -8.50 5.11 9.95
CA TYR A 62 -8.19 3.81 10.55
C TYR A 62 -9.24 3.42 11.59
N ALA A 63 -10.14 2.49 11.23
CA ALA A 63 -10.88 1.74 12.22
C ALA A 63 -9.95 0.69 12.84
N GLU A 64 -10.08 0.43 14.15
CA GLU A 64 -9.25 -0.49 14.94
C GLU A 64 -9.12 -1.91 14.33
N ASP A 65 -10.05 -2.34 13.47
CA ASP A 65 -10.12 -3.68 12.88
C ASP A 65 -9.79 -3.74 11.38
N TYR A 66 -8.92 -2.85 10.87
CA TYR A 66 -8.60 -2.84 9.43
C TYR A 66 -8.11 -4.20 8.91
N TYR A 67 -7.32 -4.92 9.67
CA TYR A 67 -6.73 -6.20 9.25
C TYR A 67 -7.63 -7.42 9.47
N GLY A 68 -8.87 -7.24 9.97
CA GLY A 68 -9.82 -8.32 10.24
C GLY A 68 -9.36 -9.30 11.33
N CYS A 69 -10.25 -10.18 11.77
CA CYS A 69 -9.97 -11.13 12.86
C CYS A 69 -9.15 -12.35 12.43
N GLY A 70 -8.87 -12.54 11.13
CA GLY A 70 -7.95 -13.57 10.63
C GLY A 70 -8.40 -15.03 10.73
N ASN A 71 -9.63 -15.32 11.12
CA ASN A 71 -10.11 -16.68 11.42
C ASN A 71 -10.90 -17.36 10.29
N SER A 72 -11.05 -16.74 9.11
CA SER A 72 -11.79 -17.37 8.02
C SER A 72 -10.94 -18.40 7.25
N LYS A 73 -11.60 -19.42 6.66
CA LYS A 73 -10.93 -20.39 5.77
C LYS A 73 -10.27 -19.71 4.56
N VAL A 74 -10.85 -18.62 4.07
CA VAL A 74 -10.30 -17.77 3.00
C VAL A 74 -9.07 -17.01 3.51
N GLY A 75 -9.06 -16.63 4.78
CA GLY A 75 -7.91 -16.04 5.47
C GLY A 75 -6.68 -16.94 5.48
N GLY A 76 -6.86 -18.27 5.54
CA GLY A 76 -5.75 -19.24 5.48
C GLY A 76 -4.99 -19.22 4.15
N LEU A 77 -5.70 -19.16 3.01
CA LEU A 77 -5.06 -19.06 1.70
C LEU A 77 -4.36 -17.71 1.52
N ALA A 78 -5.01 -16.61 1.92
CA ALA A 78 -4.42 -15.28 1.88
C ALA A 78 -3.16 -15.19 2.76
N ASN A 79 -3.16 -15.85 3.93
CA ASN A 79 -1.98 -15.98 4.79
C ASN A 79 -0.85 -16.74 4.08
N GLY A 80 -1.16 -17.87 3.44
CA GLY A 80 -0.17 -18.64 2.67
C GLY A 80 0.50 -17.79 1.58
N ILE A 81 -0.28 -17.01 0.84
CA ILE A 81 0.23 -16.09 -0.18
C ILE A 81 1.11 -15.00 0.45
N ARG A 82 0.70 -14.41 1.57
CA ARG A 82 1.52 -13.39 2.28
C ARG A 82 2.84 -13.97 2.78
N CYS A 83 2.82 -15.16 3.38
CA CYS A 83 4.04 -15.85 3.81
C CYS A 83 4.97 -16.14 2.62
N LEU A 84 4.44 -16.56 1.48
CA LEU A 84 5.21 -16.81 0.28
C LEU A 84 5.84 -15.52 -0.25
N SER A 85 5.06 -14.45 -0.37
CA SER A 85 5.55 -13.13 -0.80
C SER A 85 6.60 -12.58 0.16
N ALA A 86 6.40 -12.71 1.48
CA ALA A 86 7.35 -12.31 2.50
C ALA A 86 8.70 -13.06 2.35
N ASN A 87 8.67 -14.36 2.11
CA ASN A 87 9.87 -15.15 1.87
C ASN A 87 10.59 -14.73 0.59
N TRP A 88 9.87 -14.51 -0.51
CA TRP A 88 10.47 -14.03 -1.76
C TRP A 88 11.12 -12.64 -1.63
N ARG A 89 10.46 -11.71 -0.90
CA ARG A 89 11.04 -10.41 -0.56
C ARG A 89 12.30 -10.57 0.28
N ALA A 90 12.26 -11.39 1.33
CA ALA A 90 13.39 -11.65 2.20
C ALA A 90 14.58 -12.26 1.45
N ASP A 91 14.35 -13.21 0.55
CA ASP A 91 15.40 -13.79 -0.30
C ASP A 91 15.99 -12.76 -1.25
N PHE A 92 15.15 -11.91 -1.82
CA PHE A 92 15.59 -10.88 -2.76
C PHE A 92 16.45 -9.82 -2.06
N VAL A 93 15.98 -9.23 -0.96
CA VAL A 93 16.74 -8.18 -0.25
C VAL A 93 18.02 -8.71 0.35
N SER A 94 18.06 -9.97 0.79
CA SER A 94 19.26 -10.62 1.32
C SER A 94 20.35 -10.83 0.27
N LYS A 95 20.00 -10.74 -1.02
CA LYS A 95 20.99 -10.75 -2.13
C LYS A 95 21.51 -9.36 -2.46
N LEU A 96 20.78 -8.31 -2.09
CA LEU A 96 21.13 -6.91 -2.41
C LEU A 96 22.07 -6.31 -1.36
N VAL A 97 21.95 -6.73 -0.09
CA VAL A 97 22.72 -6.15 1.02
C VAL A 97 23.03 -7.22 2.08
N GLY A 98 24.19 -7.11 2.70
CA GLY A 98 24.59 -7.98 3.81
C GLY A 98 23.71 -7.83 5.04
N LYS A 99 23.69 -8.88 5.87
CA LYS A 99 22.89 -8.92 7.11
C LYS A 99 23.21 -7.75 8.04
N GLY A 100 22.21 -7.33 8.79
CA GLY A 100 22.32 -6.26 9.76
C GLY A 100 20.96 -5.99 10.41
N GLN A 101 20.73 -4.77 10.83
CA GLN A 101 19.45 -4.36 11.37
C GLN A 101 18.46 -4.07 10.23
N CYS A 102 17.32 -4.72 10.27
CA CYS A 102 16.15 -4.48 9.41
C CYS A 102 15.06 -3.78 10.23
N LEU A 103 14.56 -2.66 9.74
CA LEU A 103 13.39 -1.95 10.26
C LEU A 103 12.26 -2.07 9.23
N ASP A 104 11.13 -2.67 9.61
CA ASP A 104 9.91 -2.76 8.78
C ASP A 104 8.85 -1.80 9.32
N ILE A 105 8.57 -0.75 8.57
CA ILE A 105 7.60 0.28 8.95
C ILE A 105 6.22 -0.17 8.51
N GLY A 106 5.26 -0.26 9.47
CA GLY A 106 3.95 -0.83 9.23
C GLY A 106 4.02 -2.34 8.94
N CYS A 107 4.64 -3.09 9.84
CA CYS A 107 5.00 -4.50 9.60
C CYS A 107 3.80 -5.48 9.55
N GLY A 108 2.56 -4.98 9.76
CA GLY A 108 1.36 -5.80 9.73
C GLY A 108 1.45 -6.98 10.71
N ASP A 109 1.16 -8.18 10.24
CA ASP A 109 1.22 -9.42 11.04
C ASP A 109 2.66 -9.93 11.28
N GLY A 110 3.70 -9.21 10.86
CA GLY A 110 5.12 -9.52 11.09
C GLY A 110 5.69 -10.63 10.20
N GLU A 111 5.01 -11.06 9.13
CA GLU A 111 5.46 -12.19 8.30
C GLU A 111 6.81 -11.92 7.62
N PHE A 112 7.01 -10.71 7.10
CA PHE A 112 8.28 -10.34 6.48
C PHE A 112 9.43 -10.32 7.52
N LEU A 113 9.21 -9.73 8.68
CA LEU A 113 10.21 -9.71 9.74
C LEU A 113 10.55 -11.10 10.25
N LEU A 114 9.55 -11.99 10.37
CA LEU A 114 9.78 -13.39 10.72
C LEU A 114 10.67 -14.09 9.67
N ALA A 115 10.40 -13.85 8.38
CA ALA A 115 11.20 -14.39 7.28
C ALA A 115 12.65 -13.85 7.32
N MET A 116 12.85 -12.58 7.65
CA MET A 116 14.17 -11.96 7.82
C MET A 116 14.91 -12.50 9.02
N ARG A 117 14.24 -12.63 10.20
CA ARG A 117 14.83 -13.21 11.40
C ARG A 117 15.33 -14.63 11.16
N ASN A 118 14.53 -15.45 10.46
CA ASN A 118 14.90 -16.83 10.13
C ASN A 118 16.12 -16.90 9.20
N ARG A 119 16.48 -15.80 8.51
CA ARG A 119 17.69 -15.66 7.69
C ARG A 119 18.86 -15.04 8.47
N GLY A 120 18.68 -14.80 9.76
CA GLY A 120 19.74 -14.28 10.66
C GLY A 120 19.90 -12.77 10.65
N TRP A 121 18.84 -12.01 10.28
CA TRP A 121 18.81 -10.57 10.44
C TRP A 121 18.40 -10.17 11.87
N SER A 122 18.93 -9.06 12.36
CA SER A 122 18.34 -8.35 13.50
C SER A 122 17.12 -7.59 13.02
N VAL A 123 15.96 -7.80 13.64
CA VAL A 123 14.71 -7.23 13.14
C VAL A 123 14.02 -6.36 14.17
N LYS A 124 13.48 -5.24 13.70
CA LYS A 124 12.53 -4.39 14.42
C LYS A 124 11.37 -4.04 13.50
N GLY A 125 10.17 -3.88 14.05
CA GLY A 125 9.01 -3.43 13.30
C GLY A 125 8.24 -2.35 14.04
N THR A 126 7.53 -1.52 13.29
CA THR A 126 6.52 -0.62 13.82
C THR A 126 5.16 -0.99 13.28
N GLU A 127 4.12 -0.87 14.10
CA GLU A 127 2.74 -1.07 13.69
C GLU A 127 1.82 -0.20 14.53
N LEU A 128 0.67 0.17 13.99
CA LEU A 128 -0.37 0.89 14.72
C LEU A 128 -1.06 -0.03 15.74
N PRO A 129 -1.66 0.53 16.81
CA PRO A 129 -2.47 -0.26 17.74
C PRO A 129 -3.56 -1.05 17.01
N GLY A 130 -3.73 -2.32 17.37
CA GLY A 130 -4.77 -3.15 16.79
C GLY A 130 -4.36 -4.61 16.63
N SER A 131 -5.23 -5.39 16.01
CA SER A 131 -5.08 -6.85 15.92
C SER A 131 -3.84 -7.31 15.14
N ALA A 132 -3.35 -6.49 14.19
CA ALA A 132 -2.10 -6.77 13.47
C ALA A 132 -0.88 -6.69 14.40
N TYR A 133 -0.78 -5.61 15.19
CA TYR A 133 0.25 -5.46 16.20
C TYR A 133 0.27 -6.65 17.16
N GLU A 134 -0.90 -7.05 17.69
CA GLU A 134 -1.01 -8.17 18.61
C GLU A 134 -0.48 -9.48 17.99
N ARG A 135 -0.84 -9.76 16.72
CA ARG A 135 -0.35 -10.95 16.02
C ARG A 135 1.16 -10.88 15.74
N ALA A 136 1.67 -9.71 15.35
CA ALA A 136 3.10 -9.50 15.10
C ALA A 136 3.91 -9.65 16.39
N ASN A 137 3.46 -9.02 17.48
CA ASN A 137 4.15 -9.08 18.77
C ASN A 137 4.15 -10.49 19.38
N LYS A 138 3.09 -11.27 19.13
CA LYS A 138 3.07 -12.71 19.52
C LYS A 138 4.12 -13.54 18.78
N LYS A 139 4.38 -13.24 17.48
CA LYS A 139 5.39 -13.94 16.65
C LYS A 139 6.81 -13.46 16.96
N LEU A 140 6.96 -12.19 17.30
CA LEU A 140 8.23 -11.46 17.44
C LEU A 140 8.23 -10.65 18.75
N PRO A 141 8.18 -11.33 19.93
CA PRO A 141 8.08 -10.63 21.22
C PRO A 141 9.21 -9.64 21.43
N GLY A 142 8.87 -8.41 21.81
CA GLY A 142 9.82 -7.33 22.09
C GLY A 142 10.53 -6.74 20.87
N GLN A 143 10.17 -7.17 19.65
CA GLN A 143 10.75 -6.65 18.41
C GLN A 143 9.79 -5.73 17.66
N ILE A 144 8.53 -5.66 18.07
CA ILE A 144 7.51 -4.81 17.47
C ILE A 144 7.17 -3.66 18.40
N ILE A 145 7.24 -2.45 17.89
CA ILE A 145 6.94 -1.22 18.62
C ILE A 145 5.58 -0.70 18.15
N CYS A 146 4.67 -0.51 19.11
CA CYS A 146 3.35 0.04 18.83
C CYS A 146 3.45 1.57 18.68
N THR A 147 3.62 2.05 17.46
CA THR A 147 3.78 3.49 17.18
C THR A 147 3.52 3.83 15.73
N ALA A 148 3.03 5.07 15.49
CA ALA A 148 3.05 5.71 14.19
C ALA A 148 4.39 6.43 13.90
N GLN A 149 5.20 6.69 14.94
CA GLN A 149 6.45 7.45 14.85
C GLN A 149 7.63 6.48 14.80
N PHE A 150 8.04 6.10 13.60
CA PHE A 150 9.12 5.12 13.41
C PHE A 150 10.53 5.73 13.65
N GLU A 151 10.67 7.03 13.67
CA GLU A 151 11.96 7.73 13.75
C GLU A 151 12.71 7.47 15.05
N SER A 152 11.97 7.25 16.13
CA SER A 152 12.54 6.96 17.46
C SER A 152 12.84 5.48 17.69
N THR A 153 12.60 4.62 16.67
CA THR A 153 12.72 3.17 16.83
C THR A 153 14.11 2.61 16.52
N ALA A 154 14.97 3.41 15.89
CA ALA A 154 16.34 3.04 15.55
C ALA A 154 17.27 4.26 15.68
N GLU A 155 18.52 3.97 15.96
CA GLU A 155 19.56 4.99 15.97
C GLU A 155 19.89 5.47 14.55
N PRO A 156 20.29 6.73 14.37
CA PRO A 156 20.74 7.24 13.08
C PRO A 156 21.83 6.34 12.48
N SER A 157 21.74 6.11 11.20
CA SER A 157 22.72 5.30 10.42
C SER A 157 22.94 3.87 10.91
N SER A 158 21.96 3.28 11.64
CA SER A 158 22.06 1.92 12.17
C SER A 158 21.42 0.84 11.28
N CYS A 159 20.43 1.21 10.47
CA CYS A 159 19.68 0.23 9.66
C CYS A 159 20.41 -0.12 8.37
N LYS A 160 20.62 -1.41 8.12
CA LYS A 160 21.07 -1.94 6.83
C LYS A 160 19.91 -2.03 5.82
N LEU A 161 18.70 -2.21 6.33
CA LEU A 161 17.49 -2.33 5.52
C LEU A 161 16.34 -1.62 6.23
N ILE A 162 15.61 -0.79 5.49
CA ILE A 162 14.31 -0.25 5.89
C ILE A 162 13.30 -0.69 4.83
N THR A 163 12.13 -1.15 5.26
CA THR A 163 11.08 -1.63 4.36
C THR A 163 9.74 -1.00 4.67
N MET A 164 8.94 -0.80 3.62
CA MET A 164 7.53 -0.39 3.67
C MET A 164 6.75 -1.18 2.62
N TRP A 165 5.91 -2.12 3.05
CA TRP A 165 5.13 -2.96 2.15
C TRP A 165 3.65 -2.56 2.22
N GLN A 166 3.16 -1.81 1.24
CA GLN A 166 1.81 -1.23 1.20
C GLN A 166 1.56 -0.31 2.42
N VAL A 167 2.48 0.60 2.65
CA VAL A 167 2.46 1.55 3.78
C VAL A 167 2.72 2.97 3.30
N PHE A 168 3.63 3.17 2.37
CA PHE A 168 4.09 4.48 1.93
C PHE A 168 2.94 5.36 1.42
N GLU A 169 2.00 4.78 0.71
CA GLU A 169 0.79 5.42 0.17
C GLU A 169 -0.18 5.94 1.25
N HIS A 170 -0.01 5.51 2.49
CA HIS A 170 -0.81 5.95 3.64
C HIS A 170 -0.19 7.11 4.42
N LEU A 171 1.03 7.48 4.13
CA LEU A 171 1.78 8.48 4.90
C LEU A 171 1.51 9.89 4.34
N GLU A 172 1.30 10.87 5.24
CA GLU A 172 0.85 12.21 4.83
C GLU A 172 1.92 13.00 4.06
N ASN A 173 3.18 12.83 4.44
CA ASN A 173 4.31 13.61 3.92
C ASN A 173 5.39 12.67 3.36
N PRO A 174 5.21 12.11 2.15
CA PRO A 174 6.09 11.08 1.60
C PRO A 174 7.55 11.54 1.50
N ARG A 175 7.80 12.80 1.16
CA ARG A 175 9.15 13.35 1.11
C ARG A 175 9.87 13.33 2.48
N GLN A 176 9.18 13.77 3.54
CA GLN A 176 9.75 13.71 4.89
C GLN A 176 10.02 12.28 5.34
N VAL A 177 9.16 11.34 4.97
CA VAL A 177 9.36 9.91 5.25
C VAL A 177 10.64 9.40 4.59
N LEU A 178 10.88 9.73 3.32
CA LEU A 178 12.11 9.37 2.62
C LEU A 178 13.35 9.99 3.29
N GLU A 179 13.29 11.27 3.68
CA GLU A 179 14.38 11.96 4.40
C GLU A 179 14.70 11.27 5.74
N ARG A 180 13.67 10.91 6.51
CA ARG A 180 13.81 10.18 7.78
C ARG A 180 14.40 8.79 7.58
N CYS A 181 13.92 8.04 6.59
CA CYS A 181 14.50 6.74 6.24
C CYS A 181 15.97 6.88 5.86
N ARG A 182 16.35 7.91 5.10
CA ARG A 182 17.74 8.17 4.74
C ARG A 182 18.63 8.40 5.98
N ASN A 183 18.14 9.10 6.98
CA ASN A 183 18.88 9.36 8.22
C ASN A 183 19.10 8.08 9.05
N LEU A 184 18.11 7.18 9.08
CA LEU A 184 18.21 5.91 9.82
C LEU A 184 19.05 4.85 9.10
N LEU A 185 19.15 4.90 7.77
CA LEU A 185 19.94 3.96 7.01
C LEU A 185 21.44 4.16 7.21
N SER A 186 22.17 3.08 7.35
CA SER A 186 23.64 3.08 7.29
C SER A 186 24.14 3.46 5.89
N ALA A 187 25.44 3.77 5.75
CA ALA A 187 26.06 3.89 4.44
C ALA A 187 25.80 2.60 3.63
N GLU A 188 25.45 2.75 2.36
CA GLU A 188 25.08 1.62 1.48
C GLU A 188 23.83 0.82 1.94
N GLY A 189 23.09 1.30 2.95
CA GLY A 189 21.84 0.70 3.38
C GLY A 189 20.76 0.80 2.30
N ILE A 190 19.79 -0.10 2.36
CA ILE A 190 18.71 -0.21 1.37
C ILE A 190 17.38 0.23 1.97
N LEU A 191 16.64 1.05 1.21
CA LEU A 191 15.23 1.33 1.38
C LEU A 191 14.44 0.52 0.34
N ALA A 192 13.52 -0.31 0.78
CA ALA A 192 12.61 -1.06 -0.10
C ALA A 192 11.17 -0.60 0.11
N ILE A 193 10.51 -0.19 -0.96
CA ILE A 193 9.13 0.32 -0.93
C ILE A 193 8.29 -0.49 -1.92
N GLY A 194 7.18 -1.07 -1.42
CA GLY A 194 6.17 -1.73 -2.24
C GLY A 194 4.85 -0.98 -2.15
N VAL A 195 4.33 -0.51 -3.30
CA VAL A 195 3.13 0.35 -3.37
C VAL A 195 2.22 -0.02 -4.54
N PRO A 196 0.94 0.40 -4.53
CA PRO A 196 0.05 0.27 -5.67
C PRO A 196 0.58 1.03 -6.89
N ASN A 197 0.32 0.49 -8.07
CA ASN A 197 0.76 1.05 -9.35
C ASN A 197 -0.40 1.75 -10.08
N PRO A 198 -0.53 3.08 -10.03
CA PRO A 198 -1.64 3.80 -10.65
C PRO A 198 -1.66 3.73 -12.18
N ILE A 199 -0.56 3.26 -12.80
CA ILE A 199 -0.46 3.04 -14.25
C ILE A 199 -0.50 1.55 -14.63
N SER A 200 -0.90 0.67 -13.72
CA SER A 200 -1.18 -0.74 -14.04
C SER A 200 -2.34 -0.87 -15.03
N TRP A 201 -2.41 -1.98 -15.76
CA TRP A 201 -3.54 -2.19 -16.67
C TRP A 201 -4.88 -2.21 -15.93
N GLN A 202 -4.93 -2.83 -14.74
CA GLN A 202 -6.14 -2.85 -13.95
C GLN A 202 -6.54 -1.46 -13.44
N ALA A 203 -5.59 -0.56 -13.15
CA ALA A 203 -5.89 0.82 -12.78
C ALA A 203 -6.44 1.61 -13.97
N LEU A 204 -5.76 1.53 -15.12
CA LEU A 204 -6.16 2.24 -16.34
C LEU A 204 -7.52 1.77 -16.86
N TRP A 205 -7.79 0.45 -16.80
CA TRP A 205 -9.06 -0.11 -17.23
C TRP A 205 -10.17 0.08 -16.17
N GLY A 206 -9.85 -0.16 -14.90
CA GLY A 206 -10.79 -0.06 -13.77
C GLY A 206 -11.26 1.36 -13.51
N LYS A 207 -10.39 2.34 -13.69
CA LYS A 207 -10.65 3.75 -13.36
C LYS A 207 -11.17 3.85 -11.92
N ARG A 208 -12.31 4.54 -11.69
CA ARG A 208 -12.92 4.69 -10.36
C ARG A 208 -13.23 3.37 -9.65
N ASP A 209 -13.34 2.25 -10.37
CA ASP A 209 -13.67 0.94 -9.84
C ASP A 209 -12.44 0.12 -9.46
N TRP A 210 -11.23 0.65 -9.67
CA TRP A 210 -9.99 0.01 -9.30
C TRP A 210 -9.90 -0.22 -7.80
N LEU A 211 -9.53 -1.45 -7.38
CA LEU A 211 -9.48 -1.85 -5.98
C LEU A 211 -8.59 -0.93 -5.12
N HIS A 212 -7.42 -0.55 -5.66
CA HIS A 212 -6.45 0.23 -4.90
C HIS A 212 -6.77 1.74 -4.82
N PHE A 213 -7.89 2.21 -5.36
CA PHE A 213 -8.49 3.45 -4.89
C PHE A 213 -9.21 3.17 -3.58
N ASP A 214 -8.45 3.07 -2.51
CA ASP A 214 -8.91 2.72 -1.16
C ASP A 214 -8.99 3.96 -0.25
N PRO A 215 -9.90 4.92 -0.57
CA PRO A 215 -10.07 6.10 0.24
C PRO A 215 -10.73 5.75 1.59
N PRO A 216 -10.46 6.49 2.65
CA PRO A 216 -9.54 7.64 2.74
C PRO A 216 -8.10 7.25 3.10
N ARG A 217 -7.74 5.96 3.04
CA ARG A 217 -6.47 5.44 3.52
C ARG A 217 -5.30 5.70 2.56
N HIS A 218 -5.49 5.51 1.26
CA HIS A 218 -4.48 5.84 0.27
C HIS A 218 -4.52 7.36 0.03
N LEU A 219 -3.58 8.07 0.63
CA LEU A 219 -3.49 9.52 0.58
C LEU A 219 -2.84 10.01 -0.71
N HIS A 220 -1.94 9.23 -1.26
CA HIS A 220 -1.31 9.47 -2.54
C HIS A 220 -0.98 8.15 -3.25
N LEU A 221 -0.91 8.20 -4.57
CA LEU A 221 -0.47 7.08 -5.41
C LEU A 221 0.55 7.62 -6.42
N GLU A 222 1.74 7.07 -6.39
CA GLU A 222 2.83 7.50 -7.25
C GLU A 222 3.12 6.44 -8.32
N ASN A 223 3.37 6.87 -9.54
CA ASN A 223 4.00 5.98 -10.51
C ASN A 223 5.49 5.81 -10.16
N LEU A 224 6.11 4.78 -10.73
CA LEU A 224 7.51 4.46 -10.44
C LEU A 224 8.47 5.64 -10.72
N GLN A 225 8.27 6.36 -11.83
CA GLN A 225 9.14 7.47 -12.22
C GLN A 225 9.07 8.62 -11.21
N THR A 226 7.89 8.91 -10.70
CA THR A 226 7.69 9.93 -9.66
C THR A 226 8.43 9.56 -8.38
N LEU A 227 8.22 8.34 -7.86
CA LEU A 227 8.86 7.89 -6.63
C LEU A 227 10.39 7.82 -6.78
N VAL A 228 10.88 7.36 -7.93
CA VAL A 228 12.33 7.32 -8.20
C VAL A 228 12.91 8.74 -8.21
N ARG A 229 12.30 9.67 -8.91
CA ARG A 229 12.75 11.06 -8.97
C ARG A 229 12.79 11.74 -7.59
N GLU A 230 11.75 11.53 -6.76
CA GLU A 230 11.70 12.06 -5.39
C GLU A 230 12.81 11.48 -4.52
N ALA A 231 13.03 10.17 -4.57
CA ALA A 231 14.08 9.50 -3.80
C ALA A 231 15.48 9.90 -4.28
N GLU A 232 15.73 9.97 -5.59
CA GLU A 232 17.02 10.40 -6.15
C GLU A 232 17.33 11.86 -5.80
N GLY A 233 16.33 12.74 -5.76
CA GLY A 233 16.45 14.11 -5.27
C GLY A 233 16.88 14.22 -3.81
N LEU A 234 16.73 13.15 -3.04
CA LEU A 234 17.18 13.01 -1.66
C LEU A 234 18.50 12.22 -1.51
N GLY A 235 19.16 11.90 -2.63
CA GLY A 235 20.46 11.20 -2.61
C GLY A 235 20.35 9.69 -2.46
N PHE A 236 19.22 9.09 -2.80
CA PHE A 236 19.10 7.66 -3.04
C PHE A 236 19.50 7.32 -4.48
N THR A 237 19.77 6.05 -4.75
CA THR A 237 19.97 5.50 -6.10
C THR A 237 19.05 4.31 -6.28
N CYS A 238 18.21 4.31 -7.31
CA CYS A 238 17.38 3.16 -7.64
C CYS A 238 18.26 2.01 -8.16
N ILE A 239 18.26 0.87 -7.47
CA ILE A 239 19.12 -0.29 -7.79
C ILE A 239 18.33 -1.48 -8.33
N ALA A 240 17.04 -1.57 -8.06
CA ALA A 240 16.20 -2.66 -8.58
C ALA A 240 14.72 -2.25 -8.54
N VAL A 241 13.95 -2.85 -9.46
CA VAL A 241 12.49 -2.76 -9.51
C VAL A 241 11.91 -4.15 -9.78
N ARG A 242 10.84 -4.49 -9.06
CA ARG A 242 10.08 -5.73 -9.26
C ARG A 242 8.61 -5.44 -9.47
N TYR A 243 7.95 -6.31 -10.19
CA TYR A 243 6.51 -6.24 -10.47
C TYR A 243 5.83 -7.53 -9.98
N PRO A 244 5.63 -7.69 -8.65
CA PRO A 244 4.98 -8.89 -8.11
C PRO A 244 3.53 -8.95 -8.57
N TRP A 245 3.05 -10.18 -8.87
CA TRP A 245 1.69 -10.35 -9.39
C TRP A 245 0.81 -11.24 -8.50
N VAL A 246 1.42 -12.11 -7.69
CA VAL A 246 0.68 -13.15 -6.96
C VAL A 246 -0.15 -12.57 -5.82
N GLU A 247 0.39 -11.59 -5.08
CA GLU A 247 -0.23 -11.10 -3.85
C GLU A 247 -1.46 -10.21 -4.13
N PHE A 248 -1.30 -9.21 -4.99
CA PHE A 248 -2.32 -8.20 -5.24
C PHE A 248 -2.91 -8.24 -6.66
N GLY A 249 -2.23 -8.86 -7.61
CA GLY A 249 -2.65 -8.88 -9.01
C GLY A 249 -4.00 -9.57 -9.22
N PRO A 250 -4.15 -10.87 -8.87
CA PRO A 250 -5.39 -11.60 -9.12
C PRO A 250 -6.59 -11.03 -8.36
N ILE A 251 -6.41 -10.71 -7.06
CA ILE A 251 -7.50 -10.13 -6.26
C ILE A 251 -7.85 -8.72 -6.72
N GLY A 252 -6.86 -7.93 -7.16
CA GLY A 252 -7.07 -6.61 -7.74
C GLY A 252 -7.91 -6.67 -9.00
N TRP A 253 -7.59 -7.57 -9.94
CA TRP A 253 -8.40 -7.80 -11.14
C TRP A 253 -9.80 -8.31 -10.81
N LEU A 254 -9.90 -9.35 -9.97
CA LEU A 254 -11.17 -9.93 -9.58
C LEU A 254 -12.11 -8.88 -9.00
N GLN A 255 -11.63 -8.11 -8.02
CA GLN A 255 -12.46 -7.12 -7.37
C GLN A 255 -12.80 -5.94 -8.29
N THR A 256 -11.85 -5.49 -9.11
CA THR A 256 -12.10 -4.43 -10.10
C THR A 256 -13.14 -4.85 -11.12
N LEU A 257 -13.09 -6.09 -11.60
CA LEU A 257 -14.12 -6.67 -12.48
C LEU A 257 -15.50 -6.68 -11.81
N MET A 258 -15.57 -7.15 -10.56
CA MET A 258 -16.81 -7.19 -9.79
C MET A 258 -17.38 -5.79 -9.54
N ASN A 259 -16.53 -4.83 -9.16
CA ASN A 259 -16.93 -3.43 -8.97
C ASN A 259 -17.56 -2.86 -10.25
N LYS A 260 -16.95 -3.10 -11.42
CA LYS A 260 -17.48 -2.67 -12.72
C LYS A 260 -18.81 -3.31 -13.11
N LEU A 261 -19.05 -4.54 -12.69
CA LEU A 261 -20.32 -5.23 -12.91
C LEU A 261 -21.43 -4.77 -11.96
N GLY A 262 -21.17 -3.75 -11.13
CA GLY A 262 -22.16 -3.13 -10.25
C GLY A 262 -22.38 -3.87 -8.92
N PHE A 263 -21.47 -4.75 -8.53
CA PHE A 263 -21.50 -5.36 -7.20
C PHE A 263 -21.20 -4.31 -6.11
N SER A 264 -21.56 -4.64 -4.88
CA SER A 264 -21.18 -3.78 -3.74
C SER A 264 -19.67 -3.58 -3.74
N ARG A 265 -19.22 -2.31 -3.72
CA ARG A 265 -17.82 -1.95 -3.85
C ARG A 265 -16.97 -2.71 -2.85
N ASP A 266 -15.91 -3.33 -3.36
CA ASP A 266 -14.91 -4.10 -2.60
C ASP A 266 -15.48 -5.26 -1.77
N TYR A 267 -16.70 -5.74 -2.10
CA TYR A 267 -17.42 -6.78 -1.37
C TYR A 267 -16.57 -8.01 -1.08
N PHE A 268 -15.91 -8.57 -2.10
CA PHE A 268 -15.11 -9.78 -1.93
C PHE A 268 -13.88 -9.53 -1.08
N PHE A 269 -13.25 -8.39 -1.25
CA PHE A 269 -12.10 -7.96 -0.46
C PHE A 269 -12.47 -7.73 1.02
N GLU A 270 -13.61 -7.08 1.29
CA GLU A 270 -14.12 -6.90 2.65
C GLU A 270 -14.55 -8.24 3.28
N LYS A 271 -15.11 -9.15 2.49
CA LYS A 271 -15.44 -10.50 2.93
C LYS A 271 -14.21 -11.30 3.34
N MET A 272 -13.09 -11.17 2.63
CA MET A 272 -11.82 -11.81 3.01
C MET A 272 -11.29 -11.30 4.35
N LYS A 273 -11.67 -10.10 4.77
CA LYS A 273 -11.33 -9.49 6.05
C LYS A 273 -12.35 -9.75 7.16
N ASP A 274 -13.29 -10.69 6.94
CA ASP A 274 -14.43 -10.97 7.84
C ASP A 274 -15.34 -9.75 8.10
N ARG A 275 -15.32 -8.76 7.21
CA ARG A 275 -16.22 -7.60 7.24
C ARG A 275 -17.38 -7.84 6.28
N TRP A 276 -18.53 -8.21 6.81
CA TRP A 276 -19.68 -8.56 5.99
C TRP A 276 -20.52 -7.32 5.65
N ALA A 277 -20.66 -7.02 4.35
CA ALA A 277 -21.79 -6.20 3.90
C ALA A 277 -23.06 -7.02 4.07
N GLN A 278 -24.13 -6.41 4.56
CA GLN A 278 -25.46 -7.03 4.67
C GLN A 278 -26.02 -7.24 3.25
N ALA A 279 -25.73 -8.39 2.65
CA ALA A 279 -26.28 -8.81 1.38
C ALA A 279 -27.19 -10.01 1.56
N SER A 280 -28.24 -10.12 0.74
CA SER A 280 -29.11 -11.29 0.76
C SER A 280 -28.33 -12.58 0.48
N ILE A 281 -28.80 -13.71 1.01
CA ILE A 281 -28.15 -15.03 0.77
C ILE A 281 -28.02 -15.31 -0.73
N LEU A 282 -29.06 -14.98 -1.50
CA LEU A 282 -29.04 -15.16 -2.96
C LEU A 282 -27.93 -14.31 -3.62
N SER A 283 -27.79 -13.04 -3.23
CA SER A 283 -26.70 -12.18 -3.71
C SER A 283 -25.33 -12.75 -3.38
N GLN A 284 -25.15 -13.28 -2.17
CA GLN A 284 -23.88 -13.89 -1.76
C GLN A 284 -23.52 -15.12 -2.58
N ILE A 285 -24.52 -15.97 -2.89
CA ILE A 285 -24.35 -17.15 -3.76
C ILE A 285 -23.93 -16.71 -5.16
N VAL A 286 -24.70 -15.80 -5.78
CA VAL A 286 -24.41 -15.28 -7.13
C VAL A 286 -23.03 -14.65 -7.20
N TRP A 287 -22.65 -13.83 -6.23
CA TRP A 287 -21.34 -13.17 -6.20
C TRP A 287 -20.19 -14.15 -5.99
N THR A 288 -20.41 -15.20 -5.21
CA THR A 288 -19.40 -16.24 -5.00
C THR A 288 -19.19 -17.07 -6.28
N LEU A 289 -20.27 -17.44 -6.96
CA LEU A 289 -20.20 -18.16 -8.24
C LEU A 289 -19.50 -17.31 -9.33
N LEU A 290 -19.86 -16.03 -9.40
CA LEU A 290 -19.22 -15.12 -10.35
C LEU A 290 -17.75 -14.89 -10.03
N ALA A 291 -17.38 -14.72 -8.75
CA ALA A 291 -15.99 -14.61 -8.33
C ALA A 291 -15.18 -15.85 -8.75
N PHE A 292 -15.77 -17.04 -8.60
CA PHE A 292 -15.13 -18.28 -9.05
C PHE A 292 -14.95 -18.31 -10.59
N LEU A 293 -15.96 -17.89 -11.35
CA LEU A 293 -15.87 -17.79 -12.80
C LEU A 293 -14.83 -16.77 -13.26
N LEU A 294 -14.74 -15.64 -12.58
CA LEU A 294 -13.81 -14.55 -12.91
C LEU A 294 -12.38 -14.80 -12.37
N ALA A 295 -12.18 -15.77 -11.48
CA ALA A 295 -10.88 -16.03 -10.87
C ALA A 295 -9.80 -16.38 -11.89
N PHE A 296 -10.14 -17.26 -12.87
CA PHE A 296 -9.18 -17.66 -13.90
C PHE A 296 -8.78 -16.49 -14.82
N PRO A 297 -9.70 -15.72 -15.44
CA PRO A 297 -9.31 -14.52 -16.19
C PRO A 297 -8.53 -13.51 -15.36
N ALA A 298 -8.92 -13.28 -14.10
CA ALA A 298 -8.21 -12.35 -13.21
C ALA A 298 -6.75 -12.78 -12.96
N PHE A 299 -6.54 -14.09 -12.75
CA PHE A 299 -5.21 -14.65 -12.56
C PHE A 299 -4.36 -14.53 -13.83
N PHE A 300 -4.94 -14.84 -14.99
CA PHE A 300 -4.28 -14.72 -16.28
C PHE A 300 -3.90 -13.28 -16.63
N LEU A 301 -4.81 -12.32 -16.41
CA LEU A 301 -4.54 -10.90 -16.61
C LEU A 301 -3.44 -10.39 -15.68
N ALA A 302 -3.45 -10.80 -14.41
CA ALA A 302 -2.41 -10.43 -13.46
C ALA A 302 -1.03 -10.97 -13.86
N PHE A 303 -0.97 -12.19 -14.39
CA PHE A 303 0.26 -12.76 -14.92
C PHE A 303 0.76 -11.96 -16.14
N LEU A 304 -0.11 -11.65 -17.10
CA LEU A 304 0.24 -10.83 -18.25
C LEU A 304 0.74 -9.43 -17.83
N GLU A 305 0.06 -8.75 -16.91
CA GLU A 305 0.51 -7.47 -16.37
C GLU A 305 1.95 -7.52 -15.87
N SER A 306 2.31 -8.60 -15.17
CA SER A 306 3.66 -8.80 -14.64
C SER A 306 4.69 -8.91 -15.76
N LEU A 307 4.41 -9.68 -16.81
CA LEU A 307 5.30 -9.81 -17.96
C LEU A 307 5.58 -8.46 -18.65
N TYR A 308 4.58 -7.60 -18.71
CA TYR A 308 4.69 -6.26 -19.31
C TYR A 308 5.10 -5.16 -18.31
N LYS A 309 5.50 -5.52 -17.08
CA LYS A 309 5.88 -4.57 -16.01
C LYS A 309 4.76 -3.57 -15.69
N ARG A 310 3.51 -4.05 -15.72
CA ARG A 310 2.29 -3.28 -15.48
C ARG A 310 1.45 -3.86 -14.33
N SER A 311 2.07 -4.61 -13.41
CA SER A 311 1.38 -5.23 -12.27
C SER A 311 0.65 -4.21 -11.41
N ALA A 312 -0.35 -4.69 -10.67
CA ALA A 312 -1.14 -3.94 -9.69
C ALA A 312 -0.30 -3.13 -8.71
N THR A 313 0.86 -3.68 -8.36
CA THR A 313 1.83 -3.08 -7.44
C THR A 313 3.22 -3.16 -8.05
N TYR A 314 4.12 -2.30 -7.60
CA TYR A 314 5.55 -2.44 -7.86
C TYR A 314 6.34 -2.38 -6.55
N GLU A 315 7.52 -2.95 -6.56
CA GLU A 315 8.50 -2.86 -5.49
C GLU A 315 9.74 -2.19 -6.04
N VAL A 316 10.20 -1.14 -5.38
CA VAL A 316 11.42 -0.41 -5.75
C VAL A 316 12.42 -0.46 -4.61
N TYR A 317 13.68 -0.63 -4.95
CA TYR A 317 14.79 -0.77 -4.02
C TYR A 317 15.79 0.35 -4.27
N PHE A 318 16.03 1.13 -3.23
CA PHE A 318 16.93 2.27 -3.27
C PHE A 318 18.13 2.02 -2.39
N ARG A 319 19.33 2.32 -2.87
CA ARG A 319 20.53 2.38 -2.05
C ARG A 319 20.74 3.80 -1.57
N ARG A 320 21.06 3.95 -0.27
CA ARG A 320 21.51 5.24 0.26
C ARG A 320 22.83 5.62 -0.42
N GLY A 321 22.82 6.69 -1.19
CA GLY A 321 24.07 7.27 -1.74
C GLY A 321 24.97 7.77 -0.64
N LEU A 322 26.27 7.71 -0.85
CA LEU A 322 27.25 8.38 -0.01
C LEU A 322 26.96 9.89 -0.08
N SER A 323 26.83 10.57 1.05
CA SER A 323 26.81 12.03 1.04
C SER A 323 28.10 12.48 0.35
N LYS A 324 27.98 13.24 -0.74
CA LYS A 324 29.11 14.05 -1.18
C LYS A 324 29.46 14.93 0.03
N VAL A 325 30.56 14.62 0.71
CA VAL A 325 31.16 15.53 1.67
C VAL A 325 31.55 16.73 0.83
N GLU A 326 30.81 17.83 0.98
CA GLU A 326 31.24 19.14 0.50
C GLU A 326 32.41 19.64 1.34
#